data_271cc351242c74b3c912983e77e90527
#
_entry.id   271cc351242c74b3c912983e77e90527
#
_cell.length_a   1.000
_cell.length_b   1.000
_cell.length_c   1.000
_cell.angle_alpha   90.00
_cell.angle_beta   90.00
_cell.angle_gamma   90.00
#
_symmetry.space_group_name_H-M   'P 1'
#
loop_
_entity.id
_entity.type
_entity.pdbx_description
1 polymer ?
#
loop_
_entity_poly.entity_id
_entity_poly.type
_entity_poly.pdbx_seq_one_letter_code
_entity_poly.pdbx_strand_id
1 'polypeptide(L)'
;MSRSPEQTDTPLISVITATYNLLSQGRQDSFLGVIECMARQNCVRAEHVIQDGVSSDGTTAFLNEATADALRTRVISAPDAGLYDAMNKGAQAARGTYLLFLNSDDALASDDVLNMAADRLEATAPDFLFGSTLRKHADGYESREKRMSLTAVLQRMPFCHNSVFIKRDVFLALGGHDTQFRVAADYDLMLRLVGGGYQGERMDDPVSLFWERGVTSDDEATGQDYARVWMQYYADFKTAHELTQQDFFGYYRRGHMPANLMLEVLRRPDTPEAIKRAARHCLLKTLRRSVQFWRKF
;
A
#
# COMPACT_ATOMS: atom_id res chain seq x y z
N MET A 1 16.31 43.84 7.84
CA MET A 1 16.29 42.46 8.32
C MET A 1 14.87 41.94 8.08
N SER A 2 14.63 41.35 6.92
CA SER A 2 13.34 40.74 6.56
C SER A 2 13.34 39.33 7.18
N ARG A 3 12.40 39.06 8.09
CA ARG A 3 12.10 37.73 8.53
C ARG A 3 11.64 36.91 7.31
N SER A 4 12.34 35.82 7.03
CA SER A 4 11.89 34.79 6.10
C SER A 4 10.50 34.31 6.50
N PRO A 5 9.62 33.96 5.54
CA PRO A 5 8.30 33.44 5.88
C PRO A 5 8.47 32.24 6.80
N GLU A 6 7.67 32.18 7.86
CA GLU A 6 7.56 31.02 8.76
C GLU A 6 7.35 29.79 7.89
N GLN A 7 8.38 28.95 7.82
CA GLN A 7 8.20 27.58 7.35
C GLN A 7 7.17 26.95 8.29
N THR A 8 6.01 26.66 7.77
CA THR A 8 4.98 25.92 8.50
C THR A 8 5.62 24.61 8.98
N ASP A 9 5.65 24.41 10.28
CA ASP A 9 6.28 23.27 10.97
C ASP A 9 5.54 21.93 10.70
N THR A 10 4.61 21.96 9.75
CA THR A 10 3.77 20.83 9.35
C THR A 10 4.45 20.04 8.24
N PRO A 11 4.77 18.77 8.44
CA PRO A 11 5.40 17.95 7.41
C PRO A 11 4.46 17.78 6.20
N LEU A 12 5.03 17.59 5.02
CA LEU A 12 4.29 17.21 3.83
C LEU A 12 3.99 15.71 3.83
N ILE A 13 4.96 14.89 4.28
CA ILE A 13 4.87 13.44 4.28
C ILE A 13 4.97 12.91 5.71
N SER A 14 4.07 12.00 6.08
CA SER A 14 4.22 11.16 7.26
C SER A 14 4.50 9.72 6.81
N VAL A 15 5.67 9.21 7.17
CA VAL A 15 5.99 7.79 7.04
C VAL A 15 5.48 7.08 8.30
N ILE A 16 4.70 6.02 8.15
CA ILE A 16 4.05 5.31 9.24
C ILE A 16 4.60 3.89 9.29
N THR A 17 5.13 3.48 10.46
CA THR A 17 5.59 2.12 10.70
C THR A 17 4.85 1.54 11.90
N ALA A 18 4.14 0.43 11.69
CA ALA A 18 3.50 -0.32 12.76
C ALA A 18 4.46 -1.34 13.37
N THR A 19 4.45 -1.46 14.70
CA THR A 19 5.31 -2.40 15.44
C THR A 19 4.53 -3.15 16.52
N TYR A 20 4.90 -4.40 16.75
CA TYR A 20 4.39 -5.19 17.87
C TYR A 20 5.38 -6.31 18.23
N ASN A 21 5.84 -6.34 19.47
CA ASN A 21 6.73 -7.38 20.03
C ASN A 21 7.96 -7.68 19.14
N LEU A 22 8.67 -6.65 18.66
CA LEU A 22 9.83 -6.78 17.77
C LEU A 22 10.95 -7.62 18.38
N LEU A 23 11.21 -7.47 19.70
CA LEU A 23 12.32 -8.13 20.36
C LEU A 23 12.09 -9.64 20.44
N SER A 24 10.91 -10.07 20.88
CA SER A 24 10.57 -11.49 20.98
C SER A 24 10.46 -12.18 19.62
N GLN A 25 10.23 -11.41 18.54
CA GLN A 25 10.22 -11.89 17.16
C GLN A 25 11.59 -11.87 16.48
N GLY A 26 12.65 -11.41 17.17
CA GLY A 26 14.00 -11.29 16.61
C GLY A 26 14.10 -10.28 15.47
N ARG A 27 13.24 -9.23 15.46
CA ARG A 27 13.17 -8.23 14.37
C ARG A 27 13.89 -6.91 14.70
N GLN A 28 14.64 -6.88 15.80
CA GLN A 28 15.37 -5.69 16.27
C GLN A 28 16.29 -5.11 15.19
N ASP A 29 17.17 -5.95 14.61
CA ASP A 29 18.13 -5.49 13.60
C ASP A 29 17.45 -4.99 12.32
N SER A 30 16.38 -5.66 11.90
CA SER A 30 15.60 -5.20 10.74
C SER A 30 15.01 -3.82 11.00
N PHE A 31 14.47 -3.59 12.19
CA PHE A 31 13.89 -2.30 12.56
C PHE A 31 14.96 -1.19 12.71
N LEU A 32 16.13 -1.49 13.24
CA LEU A 32 17.26 -0.54 13.23
C LEU A 32 17.60 -0.09 11.82
N GLY A 33 17.55 -1.01 10.85
CA GLY A 33 17.70 -0.66 9.42
C GLY A 33 16.64 0.33 8.92
N VAL A 34 15.39 0.26 9.43
CA VAL A 34 14.35 1.26 9.10
C VAL A 34 14.71 2.63 9.69
N ILE A 35 15.15 2.69 10.95
CA ILE A 35 15.56 3.96 11.59
C ILE A 35 16.73 4.59 10.86
N GLU A 36 17.76 3.82 10.51
CA GLU A 36 18.91 4.29 9.74
C GLU A 36 18.50 4.77 8.35
N CYS A 37 17.60 4.04 7.67
CA CYS A 37 17.07 4.42 6.37
C CYS A 37 16.33 5.77 6.46
N MET A 38 15.51 5.96 7.48
CA MET A 38 14.78 7.22 7.71
C MET A 38 15.74 8.38 8.05
N ALA A 39 16.78 8.13 8.84
CA ALA A 39 17.78 9.13 9.18
C ALA A 39 18.57 9.63 7.94
N ARG A 40 18.87 8.72 7.01
CA ARG A 40 19.56 9.06 5.76
C ARG A 40 18.72 9.89 4.79
N GLN A 41 17.39 9.84 4.87
CA GLN A 41 16.54 10.61 3.95
C GLN A 41 16.77 12.12 3.99
N ASN A 42 17.26 12.66 5.10
CA ASN A 42 17.54 14.09 5.26
C ASN A 42 16.44 15.02 4.70
N CYS A 43 15.19 14.59 4.75
CA CYS A 43 14.04 15.34 4.23
C CYS A 43 13.34 16.10 5.36
N VAL A 44 13.51 17.43 5.35
CA VAL A 44 12.90 18.30 6.38
C VAL A 44 11.37 18.37 6.29
N ARG A 45 10.79 18.00 5.13
CA ARG A 45 9.36 17.97 4.89
C ARG A 45 8.69 16.64 5.31
N ALA A 46 9.44 15.73 5.92
CA ALA A 46 8.90 14.44 6.35
C ALA A 46 8.99 14.24 7.85
N GLU A 47 8.03 13.51 8.42
CA GLU A 47 8.09 12.94 9.76
C GLU A 47 8.00 11.40 9.69
N HIS A 48 8.48 10.73 10.72
CA HIS A 48 8.31 9.29 10.94
C HIS A 48 7.43 9.05 12.16
N VAL A 49 6.31 8.34 11.99
CA VAL A 49 5.38 7.95 13.06
C VAL A 49 5.49 6.45 13.26
N ILE A 50 5.98 6.03 14.41
CA ILE A 50 6.06 4.62 14.81
C ILE A 50 4.88 4.35 15.73
N GLN A 51 3.97 3.48 15.30
CA GLN A 51 2.82 3.05 16.08
C GLN A 51 3.09 1.68 16.68
N ASP A 52 3.27 1.62 18.00
CA ASP A 52 3.47 0.39 18.75
C ASP A 52 2.16 -0.09 19.39
N GLY A 53 1.86 -1.37 19.24
CA GLY A 53 0.63 -2.03 19.74
C GLY A 53 0.67 -2.37 21.24
N VAL A 54 1.33 -1.57 22.07
CA VAL A 54 1.57 -1.85 23.50
C VAL A 54 2.34 -3.17 23.68
N SER A 55 3.50 -3.23 23.06
CA SER A 55 4.39 -4.39 23.16
C SER A 55 4.76 -4.72 24.61
N SER A 56 4.75 -6.01 24.95
CA SER A 56 5.01 -6.51 26.31
C SER A 56 6.43 -7.05 26.54
N ASP A 57 7.26 -7.08 25.48
CA ASP A 57 8.58 -7.72 25.44
C ASP A 57 9.76 -6.73 25.60
N GLY A 58 9.47 -5.46 25.92
CA GLY A 58 10.47 -4.40 25.99
C GLY A 58 10.64 -3.59 24.71
N THR A 59 9.92 -3.91 23.65
CA THR A 59 9.96 -3.19 22.34
C THR A 59 9.75 -1.70 22.51
N THR A 60 8.77 -1.24 23.31
CA THR A 60 8.50 0.20 23.49
C THR A 60 9.71 0.95 24.06
N ALA A 61 10.41 0.36 25.04
CA ALA A 61 11.64 0.95 25.59
C ALA A 61 12.76 1.02 24.55
N PHE A 62 12.97 -0.08 23.81
CA PHE A 62 13.90 -0.15 22.69
C PHE A 62 13.61 0.91 21.61
N LEU A 63 12.34 1.10 21.21
CA LEU A 63 11.94 2.12 20.23
C LEU A 63 12.31 3.52 20.70
N ASN A 64 12.02 3.87 21.96
CA ASN A 64 12.35 5.18 22.52
C ASN A 64 13.87 5.43 22.56
N GLU A 65 14.66 4.41 22.88
CA GLU A 65 16.13 4.49 22.86
C GLU A 65 16.66 4.65 21.43
N ALA A 66 16.22 3.81 20.50
CA ALA A 66 16.65 3.81 19.09
C ALA A 66 16.28 5.11 18.35
N THR A 67 15.29 5.85 18.83
CA THR A 67 14.82 7.09 18.19
C THR A 67 15.14 8.35 18.99
N ALA A 68 15.92 8.26 20.09
CA ALA A 68 16.20 9.38 20.99
C ALA A 68 16.78 10.62 20.30
N ASP A 69 17.63 10.41 19.30
CA ASP A 69 18.27 11.49 18.51
C ASP A 69 17.56 11.79 17.18
N ALA A 70 16.44 11.11 16.90
CA ALA A 70 15.72 11.24 15.63
C ALA A 70 14.65 12.36 15.71
N LEU A 71 15.05 13.61 15.50
CA LEU A 71 14.25 14.83 15.71
C LEU A 71 12.86 14.84 15.07
N ARG A 72 12.63 14.08 14.01
CA ARG A 72 11.34 14.02 13.28
C ARG A 72 10.64 12.68 13.44
N THR A 73 11.09 11.86 14.38
CA THR A 73 10.47 10.57 14.69
C THR A 73 9.66 10.67 15.98
N ARG A 74 8.47 10.09 15.95
CA ARG A 74 7.58 10.00 17.13
C ARG A 74 7.16 8.56 17.34
N VAL A 75 7.37 8.05 18.55
CA VAL A 75 6.86 6.75 18.98
C VAL A 75 5.54 6.98 19.72
N ILE A 76 4.51 6.26 19.28
CA ILE A 76 3.17 6.27 19.89
C ILE A 76 2.87 4.83 20.30
N SER A 77 2.64 4.59 21.58
CA SER A 77 2.24 3.28 22.09
C SER A 77 0.77 3.34 22.50
N ALA A 78 -0.07 2.59 21.77
CA ALA A 78 -1.50 2.50 22.03
C ALA A 78 -2.02 1.11 21.59
N PRO A 79 -2.97 0.51 22.32
CA PRO A 79 -3.53 -0.80 21.96
C PRO A 79 -4.09 -0.79 20.55
N ASP A 80 -3.89 -1.88 19.81
CA ASP A 80 -4.47 -2.10 18.50
C ASP A 80 -5.03 -3.53 18.35
N ALA A 81 -5.82 -3.73 17.30
CA ALA A 81 -6.41 -5.00 16.92
C ALA A 81 -5.61 -5.73 15.80
N GLY A 82 -4.35 -5.32 15.58
CA GLY A 82 -3.46 -5.88 14.57
C GLY A 82 -2.90 -4.84 13.60
N LEU A 83 -2.11 -5.32 12.63
CA LEU A 83 -1.30 -4.49 11.72
C LEU A 83 -2.07 -3.30 11.11
N TYR A 84 -3.21 -3.56 10.49
CA TYR A 84 -3.97 -2.53 9.79
C TYR A 84 -4.64 -1.53 10.73
N ASP A 85 -5.04 -1.95 11.93
CA ASP A 85 -5.54 -1.03 12.97
C ASP A 85 -4.41 -0.13 13.50
N ALA A 86 -3.21 -0.69 13.70
CA ALA A 86 -2.02 0.10 14.03
C ALA A 86 -1.69 1.13 12.94
N MET A 87 -1.71 0.74 11.66
CA MET A 87 -1.53 1.65 10.53
C MET A 87 -2.59 2.76 10.51
N ASN A 88 -3.86 2.43 10.76
CA ASN A 88 -4.95 3.41 10.85
C ASN A 88 -4.73 4.42 12.00
N LYS A 89 -4.31 3.94 13.16
CA LYS A 89 -3.98 4.80 14.33
C LYS A 89 -2.79 5.69 14.05
N GLY A 90 -1.74 5.15 13.41
CA GLY A 90 -0.61 5.93 12.94
C GLY A 90 -1.02 7.04 11.97
N ALA A 91 -1.92 6.74 11.01
CA ALA A 91 -2.46 7.71 10.07
C ALA A 91 -3.30 8.82 10.74
N GLN A 92 -4.06 8.47 11.78
CA GLN A 92 -4.81 9.45 12.58
C GLN A 92 -3.88 10.40 13.32
N ALA A 93 -2.77 9.88 13.88
CA ALA A 93 -1.77 10.65 14.62
C ALA A 93 -0.80 11.42 13.72
N ALA A 94 -0.74 11.09 12.43
CA ALA A 94 0.10 11.74 11.43
C ALA A 94 -0.30 13.20 11.22
N ARG A 95 0.69 14.06 10.94
CA ARG A 95 0.51 15.50 10.69
C ARG A 95 0.69 15.85 9.21
N GLY A 96 1.33 14.97 8.44
CA GLY A 96 1.63 15.17 7.03
C GLY A 96 0.37 15.18 6.16
N THR A 97 0.45 15.91 5.06
CA THR A 97 -0.58 15.94 4.03
C THR A 97 -0.70 14.59 3.30
N TYR A 98 0.42 13.86 3.19
CA TYR A 98 0.50 12.55 2.55
C TYR A 98 1.04 11.50 3.51
N LEU A 99 0.54 10.28 3.38
CA LEU A 99 0.90 9.12 4.17
C LEU A 99 1.66 8.12 3.31
N LEU A 100 2.75 7.58 3.83
CA LEU A 100 3.45 6.41 3.29
C LEU A 100 3.50 5.35 4.40
N PHE A 101 3.06 4.13 4.11
CA PHE A 101 3.16 3.01 5.05
C PHE A 101 4.41 2.20 4.73
N LEU A 102 5.36 2.16 5.67
CA LEU A 102 6.61 1.41 5.56
C LEU A 102 6.66 0.34 6.65
N ASN A 103 6.78 -0.92 6.26
CA ASN A 103 6.85 -2.01 7.24
C ASN A 103 8.15 -1.95 8.07
N SER A 104 8.13 -2.59 9.23
CA SER A 104 9.23 -2.61 10.20
C SER A 104 10.47 -3.41 9.74
N ASP A 105 10.48 -3.95 8.53
CA ASP A 105 11.56 -4.73 7.91
C ASP A 105 11.82 -4.33 6.45
N ASP A 106 11.19 -3.28 5.96
CA ASP A 106 11.39 -2.72 4.63
C ASP A 106 12.27 -1.46 4.67
N ALA A 107 12.69 -0.96 3.52
CA ALA A 107 13.45 0.28 3.41
C ALA A 107 12.95 1.13 2.24
N LEU A 108 13.32 2.40 2.22
CA LEU A 108 13.21 3.24 1.03
C LEU A 108 14.33 2.90 0.03
N ALA A 109 14.04 3.04 -1.25
CA ALA A 109 14.91 2.56 -2.33
C ALA A 109 16.22 3.33 -2.47
N SER A 110 16.27 4.59 -2.00
CA SER A 110 17.47 5.43 -1.95
C SER A 110 17.35 6.47 -0.85
N ASP A 111 18.43 7.18 -0.57
CA ASP A 111 18.48 8.20 0.49
C ASP A 111 17.76 9.51 0.10
N ASP A 112 17.25 9.64 -1.13
CA ASP A 112 16.56 10.85 -1.63
C ASP A 112 15.07 10.64 -1.99
N VAL A 113 14.52 9.47 -1.71
CA VAL A 113 13.14 9.11 -2.08
C VAL A 113 12.13 10.12 -1.54
N LEU A 114 12.26 10.52 -0.27
CA LEU A 114 11.28 11.44 0.34
C LEU A 114 11.38 12.86 -0.22
N ASN A 115 12.57 13.33 -0.61
CA ASN A 115 12.72 14.63 -1.28
C ASN A 115 12.12 14.60 -2.68
N MET A 116 12.46 13.58 -3.49
CA MET A 116 11.90 13.42 -4.83
C MET A 116 10.37 13.31 -4.81
N ALA A 117 9.83 12.53 -3.86
CA ALA A 117 8.38 12.42 -3.68
C ALA A 117 7.76 13.77 -3.25
N ALA A 118 8.38 14.48 -2.30
CA ALA A 118 7.89 15.76 -1.82
C ALA A 118 7.84 16.80 -2.95
N ASP A 119 8.88 16.90 -3.76
CA ASP A 119 8.92 17.80 -4.92
C ASP A 119 7.77 17.49 -5.90
N ARG A 120 7.51 16.22 -6.14
CA ARG A 120 6.43 15.78 -7.03
C ARG A 120 5.05 16.08 -6.45
N LEU A 121 4.85 15.77 -5.17
CA LEU A 121 3.60 16.02 -4.44
C LEU A 121 3.26 17.51 -4.36
N GLU A 122 4.26 18.38 -4.17
CA GLU A 122 4.05 19.84 -4.18
C GLU A 122 3.72 20.37 -5.58
N ALA A 123 4.34 19.80 -6.63
CA ALA A 123 4.16 20.25 -8.01
C ALA A 123 2.78 19.91 -8.58
N THR A 124 2.21 18.76 -8.23
CA THR A 124 1.02 18.21 -8.90
C THR A 124 -0.16 17.93 -7.97
N ALA A 125 0.07 17.87 -6.66
CA ALA A 125 -0.93 17.64 -5.61
C ALA A 125 -1.94 16.51 -5.91
N PRO A 126 -1.50 15.31 -6.37
CA PRO A 126 -2.38 14.22 -6.71
C PRO A 126 -3.08 13.65 -5.47
N ASP A 127 -4.15 12.88 -5.63
CA ASP A 127 -4.77 12.19 -4.51
C ASP A 127 -3.87 11.05 -3.98
N PHE A 128 -3.08 10.43 -4.88
CA PHE A 128 -2.01 9.50 -4.50
C PHE A 128 -0.89 9.49 -5.54
N LEU A 129 0.35 9.34 -5.05
CA LEU A 129 1.56 9.16 -5.86
C LEU A 129 2.07 7.74 -5.64
N PHE A 130 2.46 7.03 -6.70
CA PHE A 130 2.98 5.67 -6.58
C PHE A 130 4.23 5.44 -7.43
N GLY A 131 5.16 4.69 -6.88
CA GLY A 131 6.39 4.31 -7.57
C GLY A 131 6.62 2.81 -7.60
N SER A 132 7.75 2.38 -8.17
CA SER A 132 8.14 0.98 -8.18
C SER A 132 8.78 0.55 -6.87
N THR A 133 8.79 -0.76 -6.65
CA THR A 133 9.52 -1.41 -5.57
C THR A 133 10.74 -2.12 -6.15
N LEU A 134 11.89 -1.97 -5.49
CA LEU A 134 13.04 -2.84 -5.67
C LEU A 134 12.85 -4.09 -4.81
N ARG A 135 13.18 -5.25 -5.35
CA ARG A 135 13.18 -6.52 -4.62
C ARG A 135 14.60 -7.01 -4.49
N LYS A 136 15.05 -7.23 -3.29
CA LYS A 136 16.35 -7.84 -3.00
C LYS A 136 16.15 -9.31 -2.68
N HIS A 137 16.71 -10.16 -3.53
CA HIS A 137 16.64 -11.61 -3.42
C HIS A 137 17.72 -12.14 -2.46
N ALA A 138 17.55 -13.38 -1.99
CA ALA A 138 18.49 -14.00 -1.04
C ALA A 138 19.92 -14.16 -1.59
N ASP A 139 20.09 -14.25 -2.91
CA ASP A 139 21.37 -14.31 -3.62
C ASP A 139 22.05 -12.92 -3.83
N GLY A 140 21.41 -11.85 -3.30
CA GLY A 140 21.90 -10.49 -3.45
C GLY A 140 21.49 -9.80 -4.75
N TYR A 141 20.81 -10.50 -5.67
CA TYR A 141 20.27 -9.87 -6.88
C TYR A 141 19.15 -8.90 -6.55
N GLU A 142 19.13 -7.76 -7.24
CA GLU A 142 18.06 -6.77 -7.15
C GLU A 142 17.23 -6.76 -8.44
N SER A 143 15.92 -6.89 -8.29
CA SER A 143 14.99 -6.76 -9.40
C SER A 143 14.03 -5.61 -9.13
N ARG A 144 13.69 -4.88 -10.21
CA ARG A 144 12.69 -3.81 -10.14
C ARG A 144 11.33 -4.32 -10.61
N GLU A 145 10.28 -3.96 -9.88
CA GLU A 145 8.92 -4.24 -10.31
C GLU A 145 8.61 -3.49 -11.63
N LYS A 146 8.52 -4.23 -12.74
CA LYS A 146 8.37 -3.67 -14.10
C LYS A 146 6.91 -3.35 -14.47
N ARG A 147 5.95 -3.92 -13.76
CA ARG A 147 4.54 -3.88 -14.16
C ARG A 147 3.67 -3.15 -13.13
N MET A 148 3.87 -1.86 -13.02
CA MET A 148 2.97 -0.99 -12.28
C MET A 148 1.90 -0.47 -13.24
N SER A 149 0.67 -0.87 -13.03
CA SER A 149 -0.44 -0.36 -13.83
C SER A 149 -1.74 -0.45 -13.07
N LEU A 150 -2.45 0.66 -12.97
CA LEU A 150 -3.81 0.71 -12.41
C LEU A 150 -4.78 -0.23 -13.14
N THR A 151 -4.45 -0.65 -14.37
CA THR A 151 -5.29 -1.62 -15.10
C THR A 151 -5.31 -3.01 -14.46
N ALA A 152 -4.41 -3.30 -13.53
CA ALA A 152 -4.39 -4.56 -12.80
C ALA A 152 -5.31 -4.57 -11.57
N VAL A 153 -5.82 -3.40 -11.12
CA VAL A 153 -6.51 -3.23 -9.84
C VAL A 153 -7.72 -4.15 -9.66
N LEU A 154 -8.44 -4.48 -10.72
CA LEU A 154 -9.58 -5.41 -10.66
C LEU A 154 -9.18 -6.89 -10.53
N GLN A 155 -7.89 -7.23 -10.58
CA GLN A 155 -7.39 -8.61 -10.55
C GLN A 155 -6.39 -8.86 -9.43
N ARG A 156 -5.66 -7.83 -9.02
CA ARG A 156 -4.59 -7.93 -8.02
C ARG A 156 -4.10 -6.55 -7.60
N MET A 157 -3.29 -6.53 -6.56
CA MET A 157 -2.55 -5.34 -6.16
C MET A 157 -1.77 -4.77 -7.37
N PRO A 158 -1.99 -3.49 -7.75
CA PRO A 158 -1.38 -2.90 -8.93
C PRO A 158 0.10 -2.53 -8.74
N PHE A 159 0.53 -2.29 -7.49
CA PHE A 159 1.89 -1.95 -7.03
C PHE A 159 2.02 -2.24 -5.52
N CYS A 160 3.21 -2.26 -4.98
CA CYS A 160 3.41 -2.52 -3.55
C CYS A 160 2.87 -1.37 -2.68
N HIS A 161 2.20 -1.68 -1.56
CA HIS A 161 1.59 -0.66 -0.68
C HIS A 161 2.64 0.29 -0.06
N ASN A 162 3.85 -0.21 0.23
CA ASN A 162 4.96 0.60 0.76
C ASN A 162 5.64 1.49 -0.31
N SER A 163 5.07 1.57 -1.52
CA SER A 163 5.49 2.48 -2.60
C SER A 163 4.39 3.47 -2.99
N VAL A 164 3.44 3.74 -2.08
CA VAL A 164 2.29 4.63 -2.35
C VAL A 164 2.20 5.73 -1.30
N PHE A 165 2.25 6.97 -1.76
CA PHE A 165 1.92 8.14 -0.95
C PHE A 165 0.46 8.48 -1.17
N ILE A 166 -0.37 8.41 -0.13
CA ILE A 166 -1.81 8.67 -0.22
C ILE A 166 -2.11 9.97 0.53
N LYS A 167 -2.87 10.87 -0.09
CA LYS A 167 -3.32 12.09 0.59
C LYS A 167 -4.10 11.71 1.86
N ARG A 168 -3.69 12.26 3.01
CA ARG A 168 -4.22 11.86 4.31
C ARG A 168 -5.74 12.01 4.40
N ASP A 169 -6.27 13.13 3.90
CA ASP A 169 -7.72 13.38 3.93
C ASP A 169 -8.48 12.36 3.07
N VAL A 170 -7.90 11.93 1.94
CA VAL A 170 -8.48 10.87 1.10
C VAL A 170 -8.46 9.53 1.82
N PHE A 171 -7.33 9.17 2.46
CA PHE A 171 -7.22 7.95 3.27
C PHE A 171 -8.29 7.91 4.37
N LEU A 172 -8.43 9.01 5.12
CA LEU A 172 -9.41 9.11 6.21
C LEU A 172 -10.85 9.10 5.69
N ALA A 173 -11.14 9.79 4.58
CA ALA A 173 -12.45 9.80 3.96
C ALA A 173 -12.89 8.42 3.45
N LEU A 174 -11.92 7.60 3.01
CA LEU A 174 -12.15 6.19 2.67
C LEU A 174 -12.32 5.28 3.90
N GLY A 175 -12.14 5.78 5.12
CA GLY A 175 -12.22 4.99 6.36
C GLY A 175 -10.93 4.21 6.69
N GLY A 176 -9.82 4.49 5.99
CA GLY A 176 -8.54 3.82 6.20
C GLY A 176 -8.52 2.38 5.66
N HIS A 177 -7.63 1.56 6.23
CA HIS A 177 -7.62 0.11 5.97
C HIS A 177 -8.82 -0.55 6.65
N ASP A 178 -9.53 -1.41 5.95
CA ASP A 178 -10.62 -2.21 6.51
C ASP A 178 -10.03 -3.40 7.29
N THR A 179 -10.13 -3.34 8.62
CA THR A 179 -9.53 -4.32 9.53
C THR A 179 -10.20 -5.68 9.52
N GLN A 180 -11.33 -5.84 8.83
CA GLN A 180 -11.93 -7.16 8.61
C GLN A 180 -11.07 -8.05 7.70
N PHE A 181 -10.22 -7.47 6.86
CA PHE A 181 -9.28 -8.19 6.00
C PHE A 181 -7.95 -8.35 6.72
N ARG A 182 -7.52 -9.59 6.89
CA ARG A 182 -6.29 -9.91 7.61
C ARG A 182 -5.04 -9.67 6.77
N VAL A 183 -5.12 -9.90 5.46
CA VAL A 183 -3.98 -9.88 4.52
C VAL A 183 -4.19 -8.89 3.39
N ALA A 184 -5.43 -8.65 2.95
CA ALA A 184 -5.73 -7.90 1.74
C ALA A 184 -6.36 -6.52 1.99
N ALA A 185 -6.22 -5.92 3.19
CA ALA A 185 -6.78 -4.60 3.48
C ALA A 185 -6.08 -3.47 2.69
N ASP A 186 -4.80 -3.65 2.33
CA ASP A 186 -4.08 -2.77 1.42
C ASP A 186 -4.62 -2.84 -0.01
N TYR A 187 -4.93 -4.05 -0.48
CA TYR A 187 -5.56 -4.24 -1.79
C TYR A 187 -6.99 -3.65 -1.82
N ASP A 188 -7.78 -3.89 -0.79
CA ASP A 188 -9.11 -3.30 -0.63
C ASP A 188 -9.05 -1.76 -0.69
N LEU A 189 -8.12 -1.15 0.05
CA LEU A 189 -7.89 0.30 0.03
C LEU A 189 -7.56 0.81 -1.39
N MET A 190 -6.67 0.11 -2.12
CA MET A 190 -6.33 0.49 -3.50
C MET A 190 -7.53 0.36 -4.44
N LEU A 191 -8.35 -0.66 -4.25
CA LEU A 191 -9.56 -0.85 -5.06
C LEU A 191 -10.59 0.25 -4.78
N ARG A 192 -10.81 0.64 -3.52
CA ARG A 192 -11.66 1.77 -3.13
C ARG A 192 -11.11 3.11 -3.62
N LEU A 193 -9.80 3.31 -3.56
CA LEU A 193 -9.13 4.52 -4.03
C LEU A 193 -9.34 4.71 -5.55
N VAL A 194 -9.03 3.70 -6.35
CA VAL A 194 -9.19 3.77 -7.81
C VAL A 194 -10.68 3.72 -8.21
N GLY A 195 -11.48 2.94 -7.49
CA GLY A 195 -12.94 2.82 -7.68
C GLY A 195 -13.71 4.08 -7.30
N GLY A 196 -13.21 4.88 -6.37
CA GLY A 196 -13.74 6.20 -6.02
C GLY A 196 -13.37 7.30 -7.00
N GLY A 197 -12.57 7.01 -8.03
CA GLY A 197 -12.18 7.97 -9.07
C GLY A 197 -11.05 8.93 -8.66
N TYR A 198 -10.37 8.66 -7.55
CA TYR A 198 -9.23 9.47 -7.10
C TYR A 198 -8.08 9.42 -8.11
N GLN A 199 -7.38 10.54 -8.26
CA GLN A 199 -6.36 10.72 -9.29
C GLN A 199 -5.01 10.27 -8.79
N GLY A 200 -4.48 9.20 -9.41
CA GLY A 200 -3.14 8.68 -9.14
C GLY A 200 -2.11 9.17 -10.13
N GLU A 201 -0.96 9.56 -9.61
CA GLU A 201 0.20 9.90 -10.42
C GLU A 201 1.30 8.86 -10.23
N ARG A 202 2.03 8.58 -11.31
CA ARG A 202 3.16 7.66 -11.28
C ARG A 202 4.48 8.42 -11.17
N MET A 203 5.29 8.00 -10.23
CA MET A 203 6.70 8.37 -10.12
C MET A 203 7.56 7.30 -10.82
N ASP A 204 8.51 7.72 -11.63
CA ASP A 204 9.37 6.77 -12.36
C ASP A 204 10.42 6.14 -11.46
N ASP A 205 10.85 6.83 -10.41
CA ASP A 205 11.85 6.35 -9.49
C ASP A 205 11.30 5.25 -8.55
N PRO A 206 12.16 4.30 -8.13
CA PRO A 206 11.78 3.35 -7.11
C PRO A 206 11.56 4.04 -5.77
N VAL A 207 10.51 3.65 -5.04
CA VAL A 207 10.17 4.21 -3.73
C VAL A 207 10.63 3.31 -2.59
N SER A 208 10.37 2.02 -2.66
CA SER A 208 10.67 1.08 -1.59
C SER A 208 11.62 -0.03 -2.03
N LEU A 209 12.31 -0.58 -1.05
CA LEU A 209 13.13 -1.79 -1.16
C LEU A 209 12.49 -2.87 -0.28
N PHE A 210 12.06 -3.95 -0.89
CA PHE A 210 11.49 -5.12 -0.24
C PHE A 210 12.53 -6.24 -0.20
N TRP A 211 12.74 -6.81 0.98
CA TRP A 211 13.60 -7.97 1.16
C TRP A 211 12.78 -9.24 0.99
N GLU A 212 13.11 -10.06 0.01
CA GLU A 212 12.48 -11.37 -0.19
C GLU A 212 13.01 -12.37 0.85
N ARG A 213 12.78 -12.07 2.16
CA ARG A 213 13.06 -12.96 3.28
C ARG A 213 11.74 -13.43 3.86
N GLY A 214 11.32 -14.56 3.36
CA GLY A 214 10.58 -15.62 4.10
C GLY A 214 9.20 -15.27 4.40
N VAL A 215 8.33 -14.90 4.86
CA VAL A 215 6.93 -15.31 5.04
C VAL A 215 6.27 -15.33 3.67
N THR A 216 6.37 -16.44 3.03
CA THR A 216 5.45 -16.83 1.97
C THR A 216 4.07 -16.55 2.53
N SER A 217 3.45 -15.48 2.03
CA SER A 217 2.04 -15.24 2.28
C SER A 217 1.32 -16.54 1.95
N ASP A 218 0.58 -17.08 2.90
CA ASP A 218 -0.32 -18.20 2.66
C ASP A 218 -1.21 -17.81 1.47
N ASP A 219 -0.90 -18.39 0.30
CA ASP A 219 -1.56 -18.04 -0.97
C ASP A 219 -3.07 -18.35 -0.90
N GLU A 220 -3.45 -19.31 -0.08
CA GLU A 220 -4.85 -19.66 0.16
C GLU A 220 -5.54 -18.58 1.03
N ALA A 221 -4.94 -18.19 2.14
CA ALA A 221 -5.48 -17.13 3.00
C ALA A 221 -5.58 -15.80 2.24
N THR A 222 -4.56 -15.47 1.46
CA THR A 222 -4.56 -14.30 0.59
C THR A 222 -5.68 -14.38 -0.43
N GLY A 223 -5.85 -15.51 -1.10
CA GLY A 223 -6.92 -15.71 -2.09
C GLY A 223 -8.32 -15.63 -1.50
N GLN A 224 -8.53 -16.13 -0.27
CA GLN A 224 -9.80 -15.99 0.44
C GLN A 224 -10.10 -14.54 0.80
N ASP A 225 -9.10 -13.78 1.23
CA ASP A 225 -9.27 -12.34 1.49
C ASP A 225 -9.59 -11.57 0.22
N TYR A 226 -8.89 -11.84 -0.89
CA TYR A 226 -9.20 -11.23 -2.20
C TYR A 226 -10.63 -11.54 -2.65
N ALA A 227 -11.09 -12.77 -2.46
CA ALA A 227 -12.46 -13.14 -2.78
C ALA A 227 -13.48 -12.32 -1.97
N ARG A 228 -13.23 -12.10 -0.67
CA ARG A 228 -14.07 -11.25 0.19
C ARG A 228 -14.05 -9.79 -0.25
N VAL A 229 -12.87 -9.25 -0.57
CA VAL A 229 -12.74 -7.88 -1.11
C VAL A 229 -13.57 -7.72 -2.39
N TRP A 230 -13.50 -8.67 -3.32
CA TRP A 230 -14.29 -8.61 -4.55
C TRP A 230 -15.79 -8.77 -4.30
N MET A 231 -16.22 -9.64 -3.39
CA MET A 231 -17.62 -9.72 -3.01
C MET A 231 -18.15 -8.39 -2.48
N GLN A 232 -17.39 -7.71 -1.64
CA GLN A 232 -17.75 -6.40 -1.10
C GLN A 232 -17.76 -5.33 -2.20
N TYR A 233 -16.71 -5.27 -3.01
CA TYR A 233 -16.58 -4.26 -4.07
C TYR A 233 -17.66 -4.39 -5.15
N TYR A 234 -18.02 -5.62 -5.52
CA TYR A 234 -19.01 -5.88 -6.55
C TYR A 234 -20.43 -6.12 -6.01
N ALA A 235 -20.70 -5.84 -4.72
CA ALA A 235 -21.98 -6.13 -4.08
C ALA A 235 -23.19 -5.53 -4.82
N ASP A 236 -23.04 -4.37 -5.44
CA ASP A 236 -24.09 -3.68 -6.19
C ASP A 236 -24.20 -4.11 -7.66
N PHE A 237 -23.41 -5.07 -8.10
CA PHE A 237 -23.45 -5.57 -9.48
C PHE A 237 -24.34 -6.80 -9.58
N LYS A 238 -25.30 -6.77 -10.53
CA LYS A 238 -26.27 -7.84 -10.71
C LYS A 238 -25.60 -9.21 -10.93
N THR A 239 -24.54 -9.23 -11.76
CA THR A 239 -23.77 -10.46 -12.02
C THR A 239 -23.13 -11.02 -10.75
N ALA A 240 -22.70 -10.16 -9.81
CA ALA A 240 -22.08 -10.61 -8.58
C ALA A 240 -23.04 -11.28 -7.60
N HIS A 241 -24.34 -10.99 -7.67
CA HIS A 241 -25.35 -11.64 -6.83
C HIS A 241 -25.50 -13.15 -7.09
N GLU A 242 -25.05 -13.62 -8.25
CA GLU A 242 -25.06 -15.04 -8.63
C GLU A 242 -23.74 -15.74 -8.28
N LEU A 243 -22.75 -15.02 -7.74
CA LEU A 243 -21.42 -15.53 -7.43
C LEU A 243 -21.21 -15.71 -5.93
N THR A 244 -20.61 -16.81 -5.58
CA THR A 244 -20.22 -17.14 -4.22
C THR A 244 -18.77 -16.71 -3.94
N GLN A 245 -18.36 -16.70 -2.67
CA GLN A 245 -16.95 -16.49 -2.31
C GLN A 245 -16.04 -17.53 -2.98
N GLN A 246 -16.51 -18.78 -3.11
CA GLN A 246 -15.75 -19.85 -3.77
C GLN A 246 -15.55 -19.58 -5.27
N ASP A 247 -16.51 -18.95 -5.94
CA ASP A 247 -16.36 -18.54 -7.34
C ASP A 247 -15.29 -17.45 -7.47
N PHE A 248 -15.33 -16.43 -6.60
CA PHE A 248 -14.31 -15.38 -6.56
C PHE A 248 -12.92 -15.93 -6.21
N PHE A 249 -12.81 -16.84 -5.27
CA PHE A 249 -11.54 -17.55 -4.99
C PHE A 249 -11.04 -18.32 -6.21
N GLY A 250 -11.94 -18.98 -6.94
CA GLY A 250 -11.62 -19.61 -8.22
C GLY A 250 -11.10 -18.62 -9.26
N TYR A 251 -11.61 -17.39 -9.32
CA TYR A 251 -11.09 -16.33 -10.21
C TYR A 251 -9.73 -15.84 -9.77
N TYR A 252 -9.48 -15.69 -8.46
CA TYR A 252 -8.15 -15.40 -7.94
C TYR A 252 -7.12 -16.40 -8.43
N ARG A 253 -7.37 -17.69 -8.23
CA ARG A 253 -6.46 -18.77 -8.65
C ARG A 253 -6.23 -18.83 -10.17
N ARG A 254 -7.24 -18.53 -10.96
CA ARG A 254 -7.13 -18.48 -12.43
C ARG A 254 -6.52 -17.16 -12.93
N GLY A 255 -6.45 -16.14 -12.10
CA GLY A 255 -5.91 -14.82 -12.43
C GLY A 255 -6.71 -14.08 -13.50
N HIS A 256 -8.03 -14.23 -13.50
CA HIS A 256 -8.94 -13.47 -14.38
C HIS A 256 -10.34 -13.34 -13.75
N MET A 257 -11.03 -12.25 -14.07
CA MET A 257 -12.40 -11.98 -13.64
C MET A 257 -13.40 -12.46 -14.72
N PRO A 258 -14.66 -12.78 -14.33
CA PRO A 258 -15.68 -13.21 -15.28
C PRO A 258 -16.01 -12.09 -16.29
N ALA A 259 -16.18 -12.47 -17.55
CA ALA A 259 -16.38 -11.51 -18.63
C ALA A 259 -17.72 -10.75 -18.51
N ASN A 260 -18.78 -11.42 -18.08
CA ASN A 260 -20.10 -10.81 -17.85
C ASN A 260 -20.04 -9.72 -16.77
N LEU A 261 -19.32 -9.93 -15.66
CA LEU A 261 -19.11 -8.92 -14.63
C LEU A 261 -18.32 -7.74 -15.18
N MET A 262 -17.25 -7.98 -15.93
CA MET A 262 -16.47 -6.90 -16.54
C MET A 262 -17.28 -6.09 -17.58
N LEU A 263 -18.17 -6.74 -18.32
CA LEU A 263 -19.09 -6.05 -19.24
C LEU A 263 -20.11 -5.18 -18.47
N GLU A 264 -20.60 -5.65 -17.33
CA GLU A 264 -21.49 -4.87 -16.46
C GLU A 264 -20.77 -3.65 -15.89
N VAL A 265 -19.51 -3.80 -15.43
CA VAL A 265 -18.65 -2.68 -15.01
C VAL A 265 -18.52 -1.61 -16.11
N LEU A 266 -18.31 -2.03 -17.36
CA LEU A 266 -18.17 -1.10 -18.49
C LEU A 266 -19.46 -0.36 -18.85
N ARG A 267 -20.63 -0.97 -18.59
CA ARG A 267 -21.94 -0.39 -18.92
C ARG A 267 -22.43 0.61 -17.89
N ARG A 268 -21.92 0.57 -16.67
CA ARG A 268 -22.30 1.53 -15.63
C ARG A 268 -21.78 2.93 -15.97
N PRO A 269 -22.64 3.95 -16.04
CA PRO A 269 -22.25 5.31 -16.43
C PRO A 269 -21.34 5.97 -15.41
N ASP A 270 -21.56 5.70 -14.12
CA ASP A 270 -20.86 6.23 -12.95
C ASP A 270 -19.49 5.58 -12.68
N THR A 271 -19.15 4.51 -13.42
CA THR A 271 -17.84 3.84 -13.24
C THR A 271 -16.70 4.76 -13.71
N PRO A 272 -15.68 5.03 -12.85
CA PRO A 272 -14.52 5.82 -13.22
C PRO A 272 -13.75 5.26 -14.41
N GLU A 273 -13.15 6.14 -15.22
CA GLU A 273 -12.44 5.71 -16.44
C GLU A 273 -11.24 4.80 -16.15
N ALA A 274 -10.59 4.96 -15.00
CA ALA A 274 -9.51 4.06 -14.55
C ALA A 274 -10.03 2.62 -14.39
N ILE A 275 -11.20 2.45 -13.78
CA ILE A 275 -11.87 1.14 -13.62
C ILE A 275 -12.36 0.60 -14.96
N LYS A 276 -12.93 1.43 -15.84
CA LYS A 276 -13.29 1.02 -17.20
C LYS A 276 -12.09 0.51 -17.99
N ARG A 277 -10.94 1.19 -17.88
CA ARG A 277 -9.67 0.72 -18.48
C ARG A 277 -9.23 -0.62 -17.91
N ALA A 278 -9.32 -0.80 -16.59
CA ALA A 278 -9.01 -2.08 -15.95
C ALA A 278 -9.94 -3.20 -16.42
N ALA A 279 -11.25 -2.95 -16.52
CA ALA A 279 -12.23 -3.94 -17.02
C ALA A 279 -11.97 -4.32 -18.49
N ARG A 280 -11.66 -3.36 -19.37
CA ARG A 280 -11.23 -3.65 -20.75
C ARG A 280 -9.98 -4.52 -20.78
N HIS A 281 -8.99 -4.23 -19.92
CA HIS A 281 -7.78 -5.04 -19.81
C HIS A 281 -8.08 -6.48 -19.38
N CYS A 282 -8.96 -6.67 -18.40
CA CYS A 282 -9.42 -7.99 -17.97
C CYS A 282 -10.08 -8.77 -19.09
N LEU A 283 -10.99 -8.15 -19.85
CA LEU A 283 -11.65 -8.79 -20.99
C LEU A 283 -10.66 -9.22 -22.08
N LEU A 284 -9.73 -8.34 -22.47
CA LEU A 284 -8.71 -8.65 -23.46
C LEU A 284 -7.82 -9.83 -23.03
N LYS A 285 -7.47 -9.90 -21.75
CA LYS A 285 -6.68 -11.01 -21.20
C LYS A 285 -7.46 -12.33 -21.27
N THR A 286 -8.75 -12.30 -20.94
CA THR A 286 -9.64 -13.47 -21.02
C THR A 286 -9.76 -13.97 -22.46
N LEU A 287 -10.02 -13.07 -23.42
CA LEU A 287 -10.12 -13.41 -24.85
C LEU A 287 -8.84 -14.01 -25.41
N ARG A 288 -7.66 -13.43 -25.10
CA ARG A 288 -6.36 -13.97 -25.55
C ARG A 288 -6.11 -15.39 -25.03
N ARG A 289 -6.49 -15.71 -23.80
CA ARG A 289 -6.37 -17.05 -23.24
C ARG A 289 -7.31 -18.06 -23.93
N SER A 290 -8.53 -17.65 -24.23
CA SER A 290 -9.48 -18.49 -25.00
C SER A 290 -8.94 -18.83 -26.39
N VAL A 291 -8.41 -17.85 -27.11
CA VAL A 291 -7.82 -18.07 -28.45
C VAL A 291 -6.57 -18.96 -28.39
N GLN A 292 -5.73 -18.83 -27.35
CA GLN A 292 -4.55 -19.70 -27.18
C GLN A 292 -4.93 -21.14 -26.84
N PHE A 293 -6.04 -21.34 -26.14
CA PHE A 293 -6.58 -22.68 -25.86
C PHE A 293 -7.01 -23.36 -27.17
N TRP A 294 -7.78 -22.67 -28.03
CA TRP A 294 -8.24 -23.21 -29.31
C TRP A 294 -7.14 -23.43 -30.35
N ARG A 295 -5.97 -22.79 -30.22
CA ARG A 295 -4.80 -23.01 -31.11
C ARG A 295 -3.98 -24.24 -30.75
N LYS A 296 -4.25 -24.90 -29.61
CA LYS A 296 -3.55 -26.09 -29.14
C LYS A 296 -4.29 -27.39 -29.48
N PHE A 297 -5.45 -27.29 -30.07
CA PHE A 297 -6.26 -28.36 -30.64
C PHE A 297 -6.43 -28.14 -32.15
#